data_ff0f1017f1455c52c04c92dab855a46e
#
_entry.id   ff0f1017f1455c52c04c92dab855a46e
#
_cell.length_a   1.000
_cell.length_b   1.000
_cell.length_c   1.000
_cell.angle_alpha   90.00
_cell.angle_beta   90.00
_cell.angle_gamma   90.00
#
_symmetry.space_group_name_H-M   'P 1'
#
loop_
_entity.id
_entity.type
_entity.pdbx_description
1 polymer ?
#
loop_
_entity_poly.entity_id
_entity_poly.type
_entity_poly.pdbx_seq_one_letter_code
_entity_poly.pdbx_strand_id
1 'polypeptide(L)'
;MRLTDWEQQRLTIFTAAELARRHRAAGLKLNAPEAIALMCDAMFEAARAGAAYALVEAAGVAAVAPSDVMDGVAGLVDEVRLEVLMDDGTRLVVLRTPLGATDSPSGSDSPPRARPDRPTLTLTVTNTSDHIVRVSSHYPFDQVNPRLEFDRAQAKGYRLDLPAGSTLRWAPGETREVTLVAFGGTGAK
;
A
#
# COMPACT_ATOMS: atom_id res chain seq x y z
N MET A 1 -14.60 -33.93 2.17
CA MET A 1 -15.12 -32.53 2.22
C MET A 1 -14.38 -31.73 1.15
N ARG A 2 -15.09 -30.98 0.33
CA ARG A 2 -14.48 -30.12 -0.68
C ARG A 2 -14.65 -28.67 -0.22
N LEU A 3 -13.53 -27.99 0.00
CA LEU A 3 -13.50 -26.58 0.38
C LEU A 3 -13.52 -25.72 -0.88
N THR A 4 -14.17 -24.57 -0.81
CA THR A 4 -14.05 -23.50 -1.79
C THR A 4 -12.70 -22.78 -1.61
N ASP A 5 -12.25 -22.06 -2.64
CA ASP A 5 -11.00 -21.27 -2.57
C ASP A 5 -11.03 -20.26 -1.42
N TRP A 6 -12.18 -19.66 -1.17
CA TRP A 6 -12.38 -18.73 -0.07
C TRP A 6 -12.21 -19.41 1.31
N GLU A 7 -12.77 -20.59 1.49
CA GLU A 7 -12.61 -21.37 2.72
C GLU A 7 -11.15 -21.82 2.92
N GLN A 8 -10.45 -22.18 1.84
CA GLN A 8 -9.02 -22.52 1.88
C GLN A 8 -8.17 -21.30 2.30
N GLN A 9 -8.44 -20.13 1.73
CA GLN A 9 -7.76 -18.88 2.11
C GLN A 9 -7.98 -18.55 3.58
N ARG A 10 -9.20 -18.69 4.08
CA ARG A 10 -9.52 -18.48 5.50
C ARG A 10 -8.76 -19.44 6.42
N LEU A 11 -8.67 -20.72 6.07
CA LEU A 11 -7.90 -21.71 6.83
C LEU A 11 -6.39 -21.39 6.80
N THR A 12 -5.87 -20.87 5.68
CA THR A 12 -4.48 -20.43 5.58
C THR A 12 -4.21 -19.26 6.53
N ILE A 13 -5.08 -18.24 6.53
CA ILE A 13 -4.99 -17.10 7.45
C ILE A 13 -5.06 -17.58 8.91
N PHE A 14 -6.02 -18.43 9.25
CA PHE A 14 -6.14 -19.02 10.58
C PHE A 14 -4.86 -19.76 11.01
N THR A 15 -4.30 -20.59 10.13
CA THR A 15 -3.08 -21.34 10.44
C THR A 15 -1.88 -20.39 10.68
N ALA A 16 -1.75 -19.34 9.87
CA ALA A 16 -0.73 -18.32 10.06
C ALA A 16 -0.94 -17.52 11.36
N ALA A 17 -2.18 -17.20 11.70
CA ALA A 17 -2.52 -16.53 12.95
C ALA A 17 -2.23 -17.40 14.19
N GLU A 18 -2.49 -18.72 14.11
CA GLU A 18 -2.13 -19.64 15.19
C GLU A 18 -0.62 -19.74 15.39
N LEU A 19 0.16 -19.76 14.31
CA LEU A 19 1.61 -19.71 14.38
C LEU A 19 2.08 -18.42 15.05
N ALA A 20 1.51 -17.27 14.65
CA ALA A 20 1.82 -15.97 15.22
C ALA A 20 1.47 -15.90 16.73
N ARG A 21 0.32 -16.48 17.15
CA ARG A 21 -0.06 -16.57 18.58
C ARG A 21 0.97 -17.35 19.39
N ARG A 22 1.47 -18.47 18.86
CA ARG A 22 2.51 -19.28 19.52
C ARG A 22 3.83 -18.51 19.65
N HIS A 23 4.24 -17.78 18.59
CA HIS A 23 5.45 -16.97 18.64
C HIS A 23 5.31 -15.84 19.68
N ARG A 24 4.17 -15.12 19.67
CA ARG A 24 3.88 -14.08 20.67
C ARG A 24 3.86 -14.63 22.09
N ALA A 25 3.23 -15.79 22.31
CA ALA A 25 3.22 -16.45 23.63
C ALA A 25 4.61 -16.89 24.10
N ALA A 26 5.52 -17.19 23.18
CA ALA A 26 6.93 -17.47 23.46
C ALA A 26 7.79 -16.21 23.66
N GLY A 27 7.19 -15.01 23.63
CA GLY A 27 7.88 -13.74 23.80
C GLY A 27 8.64 -13.26 22.53
N LEU A 28 8.40 -13.90 21.38
CA LEU A 28 8.99 -13.47 20.11
C LEU A 28 8.22 -12.31 19.53
N LYS A 29 8.95 -11.37 18.91
CA LYS A 29 8.35 -10.27 18.13
C LYS A 29 7.83 -10.81 16.82
N LEU A 30 6.65 -10.30 16.41
CA LEU A 30 5.98 -10.71 15.17
C LEU A 30 6.64 -10.05 13.94
N ASN A 31 6.73 -10.80 12.87
CA ASN A 31 7.05 -10.25 11.55
C ASN A 31 5.79 -9.72 10.86
N ALA A 32 5.93 -9.06 9.68
CA ALA A 32 4.81 -8.45 8.98
C ALA A 32 3.71 -9.46 8.57
N PRO A 33 4.01 -10.63 7.97
CA PRO A 33 3.00 -11.65 7.66
C PRO A 33 2.23 -12.14 8.91
N GLU A 34 2.90 -12.31 10.04
CA GLU A 34 2.28 -12.74 11.29
C GLU A 34 1.34 -11.69 11.87
N ALA A 35 1.75 -10.43 11.85
CA ALA A 35 0.92 -9.31 12.28
C ALA A 35 -0.34 -9.19 11.40
N ILE A 36 -0.19 -9.26 10.07
CA ILE A 36 -1.31 -9.22 9.12
C ILE A 36 -2.26 -10.40 9.35
N ALA A 37 -1.74 -11.62 9.57
CA ALA A 37 -2.57 -12.80 9.80
C ALA A 37 -3.43 -12.66 11.06
N LEU A 38 -2.86 -12.14 12.17
CA LEU A 38 -3.61 -11.89 13.41
C LEU A 38 -4.71 -10.85 13.22
N MET A 39 -4.43 -9.76 12.49
CA MET A 39 -5.42 -8.73 12.19
C MET A 39 -6.57 -9.29 11.36
N CYS A 40 -6.25 -10.06 10.30
CA CYS A 40 -7.25 -10.67 9.43
C CYS A 40 -8.13 -11.68 10.19
N ASP A 41 -7.52 -12.53 11.01
CA ASP A 41 -8.22 -13.53 11.79
C ASP A 41 -9.18 -12.88 12.81
N ALA A 42 -8.73 -11.82 13.50
CA ALA A 42 -9.57 -11.05 14.41
C ALA A 42 -10.78 -10.40 13.71
N MET A 43 -10.61 -9.89 12.50
CA MET A 43 -11.70 -9.35 11.69
C MET A 43 -12.70 -10.44 11.28
N PHE A 44 -12.23 -11.62 10.89
CA PHE A 44 -13.11 -12.76 10.59
C PHE A 44 -13.91 -13.22 11.80
N GLU A 45 -13.29 -13.32 12.96
CA GLU A 45 -13.98 -13.74 14.18
C GLU A 45 -15.01 -12.71 14.65
N ALA A 46 -14.70 -11.41 14.56
CA ALA A 46 -15.65 -10.34 14.87
C ALA A 46 -16.86 -10.37 13.94
N ALA A 47 -16.64 -10.52 12.64
CA ALA A 47 -17.72 -10.62 11.65
C ALA A 47 -18.56 -11.89 11.85
N ARG A 48 -17.94 -13.01 12.15
CA ARG A 48 -18.63 -14.27 12.49
C ARG A 48 -19.52 -14.14 13.72
N ALA A 49 -19.12 -13.30 14.66
CA ALA A 49 -19.91 -12.97 15.84
C ALA A 49 -21.05 -11.97 15.58
N GLY A 50 -21.27 -11.54 14.33
CA GLY A 50 -22.31 -10.57 13.96
C GLY A 50 -21.97 -9.13 14.33
N ALA A 51 -20.68 -8.79 14.48
CA ALA A 51 -20.27 -7.42 14.80
C ALA A 51 -20.53 -6.47 13.62
N ALA A 52 -20.92 -5.23 13.93
CA ALA A 52 -21.03 -4.18 12.92
C ALA A 52 -19.66 -3.84 12.30
N TYR A 53 -19.66 -3.31 11.08
CA TYR A 53 -18.44 -3.01 10.29
C TYR A 53 -17.35 -2.29 11.10
N ALA A 54 -17.71 -1.21 11.82
CA ALA A 54 -16.75 -0.45 12.62
C ALA A 54 -16.10 -1.27 13.75
N LEU A 55 -16.81 -2.27 14.30
CA LEU A 55 -16.28 -3.16 15.32
C LEU A 55 -15.38 -4.22 14.71
N VAL A 56 -15.67 -4.68 13.49
CA VAL A 56 -14.78 -5.58 12.74
C VAL A 56 -13.45 -4.88 12.44
N GLU A 57 -13.50 -3.64 11.96
CA GLU A 57 -12.31 -2.81 11.73
C GLU A 57 -11.50 -2.61 13.03
N ALA A 58 -12.18 -2.22 14.12
CA ALA A 58 -11.56 -2.03 15.43
C ALA A 58 -10.91 -3.31 15.97
N ALA A 59 -11.54 -4.48 15.76
CA ALA A 59 -10.98 -5.77 16.17
C ALA A 59 -9.68 -6.08 15.43
N GLY A 60 -9.59 -5.77 14.13
CA GLY A 60 -8.38 -5.91 13.36
C GLY A 60 -7.24 -5.04 13.90
N VAL A 61 -7.51 -3.76 14.15
CA VAL A 61 -6.51 -2.83 14.72
C VAL A 61 -6.05 -3.26 16.11
N ALA A 62 -6.98 -3.70 16.96
CA ALA A 62 -6.68 -4.12 18.34
C ALA A 62 -5.93 -5.44 18.44
N ALA A 63 -5.88 -6.25 17.38
CA ALA A 63 -5.30 -7.59 17.41
C ALA A 63 -3.78 -7.60 17.65
N VAL A 64 -3.08 -6.52 17.24
CA VAL A 64 -1.62 -6.41 17.34
C VAL A 64 -1.23 -5.02 17.82
N ALA A 65 -0.48 -4.95 18.90
CA ALA A 65 0.09 -3.69 19.36
C ALA A 65 1.41 -3.37 18.62
N PRO A 66 1.77 -2.10 18.43
CA PRO A 66 3.07 -1.72 17.88
C PRO A 66 4.27 -2.31 18.63
N SER A 67 4.11 -2.54 19.92
CA SER A 67 5.11 -3.19 20.77
C SER A 67 5.28 -4.70 20.50
N ASP A 68 4.35 -5.34 19.83
CA ASP A 68 4.38 -6.80 19.58
C ASP A 68 5.21 -7.16 18.35
N VAL A 69 5.54 -6.19 17.50
CA VAL A 69 6.21 -6.43 16.21
C VAL A 69 7.70 -6.15 16.26
N MET A 70 8.44 -6.73 15.30
CA MET A 70 9.85 -6.44 15.08
C MET A 70 10.05 -5.00 14.60
N ASP A 71 11.24 -4.46 14.80
CA ASP A 71 11.61 -3.14 14.30
C ASP A 71 11.41 -3.05 12.78
N GLY A 72 10.85 -1.95 12.30
CA GLY A 72 10.55 -1.70 10.90
C GLY A 72 9.25 -2.33 10.38
N VAL A 73 8.63 -3.28 11.08
CA VAL A 73 7.40 -3.95 10.64
C VAL A 73 6.23 -2.97 10.54
N ALA A 74 6.11 -2.01 11.46
CA ALA A 74 5.06 -1.00 11.40
C ALA A 74 5.10 -0.17 10.10
N GLY A 75 6.29 0.11 9.57
CA GLY A 75 6.46 0.79 8.28
C GLY A 75 6.21 -0.10 7.05
N LEU A 76 6.20 -1.43 7.21
CA LEU A 76 5.89 -2.38 6.14
C LEU A 76 4.39 -2.69 6.04
N VAL A 77 3.64 -2.52 7.14
CA VAL A 77 2.19 -2.78 7.23
C VAL A 77 1.45 -1.46 7.16
N ASP A 78 1.50 -0.81 6.00
CA ASP A 78 0.84 0.46 5.72
C ASP A 78 -0.66 0.30 5.47
N GLU A 79 -1.07 -0.82 4.89
CA GLU A 79 -2.48 -1.11 4.63
C GLU A 79 -2.75 -2.63 4.66
N VAL A 80 -3.84 -3.02 5.34
CA VAL A 80 -4.38 -4.39 5.29
C VAL A 80 -5.77 -4.35 4.67
N ARG A 81 -5.99 -5.12 3.61
CA ARG A 81 -7.27 -5.25 2.92
C ARG A 81 -7.80 -6.68 3.08
N LEU A 82 -9.04 -6.79 3.52
CA LEU A 82 -9.68 -8.09 3.72
C LEU A 82 -11.14 -8.05 3.27
N GLU A 83 -11.54 -9.00 2.44
CA GLU A 83 -12.95 -9.25 2.16
C GLU A 83 -13.54 -10.11 3.29
N VAL A 84 -14.60 -9.61 3.91
CA VAL A 84 -15.26 -10.24 5.06
C VAL A 84 -16.73 -10.43 4.74
N LEU A 85 -17.26 -11.62 4.99
CA LEU A 85 -18.68 -11.90 4.90
C LEU A 85 -19.38 -11.39 6.16
N MET A 86 -20.30 -10.46 5.98
CA MET A 86 -21.14 -9.89 7.02
C MET A 86 -22.61 -10.26 6.77
N ASP A 87 -23.51 -9.92 7.70
CA ASP A 87 -24.94 -10.27 7.60
C ASP A 87 -25.62 -9.67 6.35
N ASP A 88 -25.11 -8.52 5.87
CA ASP A 88 -25.62 -7.80 4.70
C ASP A 88 -24.83 -8.08 3.40
N GLY A 89 -23.91 -9.04 3.43
CA GLY A 89 -23.11 -9.47 2.28
C GLY A 89 -21.60 -9.28 2.48
N THR A 90 -20.84 -9.50 1.41
CA THR A 90 -19.37 -9.34 1.43
C THR A 90 -18.99 -7.87 1.43
N ARG A 91 -18.12 -7.51 2.37
CA ARG A 91 -17.58 -6.17 2.53
C ARG A 91 -16.06 -6.17 2.53
N LEU A 92 -15.47 -5.17 1.89
CA LEU A 92 -14.02 -4.92 1.97
C LEU A 92 -13.73 -4.07 3.20
N VAL A 93 -12.98 -4.62 4.15
CA VAL A 93 -12.41 -3.89 5.29
C VAL A 93 -11.00 -3.45 4.96
N VAL A 94 -10.68 -2.19 5.23
CA VAL A 94 -9.36 -1.59 4.93
C VAL A 94 -8.82 -0.94 6.19
N LEU A 95 -7.81 -1.57 6.79
CA LEU A 95 -7.06 -0.98 7.90
C LEU A 95 -5.92 -0.15 7.31
N ARG A 96 -5.85 1.13 7.66
CA ARG A 96 -4.76 2.03 7.24
C ARG A 96 -3.83 2.29 8.41
N THR A 97 -2.53 2.09 8.19
CA THR A 97 -1.50 2.26 9.21
C THR A 97 -1.90 1.63 10.57
N PRO A 98 -2.33 0.34 10.59
CA PRO A 98 -2.95 -0.27 11.77
C PRO A 98 -2.00 -0.36 12.98
N LEU A 99 -0.70 -0.29 12.75
CA LEU A 99 0.32 -0.30 13.79
C LEU A 99 0.79 1.12 14.20
N GLY A 100 0.03 2.14 13.81
CA GLY A 100 0.36 3.53 14.00
C GLY A 100 1.24 4.10 12.87
N ALA A 101 1.14 5.41 12.64
CA ALA A 101 2.09 6.09 11.78
C ALA A 101 3.46 6.02 12.47
N THR A 102 4.39 5.32 11.85
CA THR A 102 5.79 5.55 12.19
C THR A 102 6.13 6.94 11.64
N ASP A 103 6.75 7.81 12.43
CA ASP A 103 7.41 9.04 11.95
C ASP A 103 8.60 8.71 11.00
N SER A 104 8.76 7.47 10.66
CA SER A 104 9.62 7.06 9.56
C SER A 104 8.89 7.44 8.27
N PRO A 105 9.46 8.30 7.44
CA PRO A 105 8.92 8.54 6.11
C PRO A 105 8.77 7.16 5.46
N SER A 106 7.57 6.87 4.94
CA SER A 106 7.27 5.65 4.18
C SER A 106 8.08 5.66 2.88
N GLY A 107 9.30 5.28 3.01
CA GLY A 107 10.34 5.17 2.02
C GLY A 107 11.52 4.58 2.76
N SER A 108 11.98 3.42 2.35
CA SER A 108 13.17 2.78 2.87
C SER A 108 14.23 3.84 3.18
N ASP A 109 14.52 4.09 4.47
CA ASP A 109 15.77 4.70 4.92
C ASP A 109 16.94 3.70 4.77
N SER A 110 16.95 2.99 3.69
CA SER A 110 18.22 2.68 3.07
C SER A 110 18.74 4.03 2.59
N PRO A 111 19.95 4.47 2.99
CA PRO A 111 20.55 5.68 2.43
C PRO A 111 20.34 5.58 0.93
N PRO A 112 19.79 6.62 0.27
CA PRO A 112 19.46 6.53 -1.13
C PRO A 112 20.69 5.97 -1.82
N ARG A 113 20.57 4.75 -2.37
CA ARG A 113 21.63 4.18 -3.19
C ARG A 113 21.98 5.31 -4.13
N ALA A 114 23.22 5.86 -4.03
CA ALA A 114 23.64 7.02 -4.78
C ALA A 114 23.09 6.85 -6.19
N ARG A 115 22.00 7.56 -6.49
CA ARG A 115 21.36 7.46 -7.81
C ARG A 115 22.44 7.91 -8.75
N PRO A 116 22.82 7.13 -9.77
CA PRO A 116 23.72 7.64 -10.77
C PRO A 116 23.12 8.99 -11.21
N ASP A 117 23.97 10.01 -11.36
CA ASP A 117 23.59 11.36 -11.76
C ASP A 117 22.77 11.27 -13.06
N ARG A 118 21.46 11.19 -12.92
CA ARG A 118 20.52 11.13 -14.03
C ARG A 118 19.95 12.52 -14.25
N PRO A 119 19.86 12.97 -15.49
CA PRO A 119 19.20 14.23 -15.78
C PRO A 119 17.81 14.28 -15.16
N THR A 120 17.52 15.37 -14.48
CA THR A 120 16.19 15.69 -13.95
C THR A 120 15.59 16.85 -14.72
N LEU A 121 14.27 16.89 -14.77
CA LEU A 121 13.50 17.92 -15.44
C LEU A 121 12.30 18.27 -14.55
N THR A 122 12.03 19.56 -14.38
CA THR A 122 10.85 20.03 -13.66
C THR A 122 9.84 20.59 -14.65
N LEU A 123 8.59 20.13 -14.53
CA LEU A 123 7.48 20.57 -15.38
C LEU A 123 6.25 20.92 -14.56
N THR A 124 5.52 21.94 -15.02
CA THR A 124 4.19 22.24 -14.51
C THR A 124 3.17 21.39 -15.28
N VAL A 125 2.31 20.67 -14.57
CA VAL A 125 1.33 19.73 -15.11
C VAL A 125 -0.05 20.07 -14.60
N THR A 126 -1.01 20.28 -15.52
CA THR A 126 -2.40 20.60 -15.20
C THR A 126 -3.31 19.45 -15.61
N ASN A 127 -4.20 19.01 -14.71
CA ASN A 127 -5.27 18.09 -15.03
C ASN A 127 -6.48 18.84 -15.59
N THR A 128 -6.72 18.73 -16.88
CA THR A 128 -7.85 19.38 -17.57
C THR A 128 -9.12 18.53 -17.61
N SER A 129 -9.11 17.36 -16.94
CA SER A 129 -10.30 16.50 -16.84
C SER A 129 -11.13 16.82 -15.61
N ASP A 130 -12.36 16.35 -15.61
CA ASP A 130 -13.30 16.35 -14.49
C ASP A 130 -13.10 15.18 -13.51
N HIS A 131 -12.08 14.34 -13.77
CA HIS A 131 -11.77 13.16 -12.98
C HIS A 131 -10.36 13.23 -12.37
N ILE A 132 -10.17 12.44 -11.31
CA ILE A 132 -8.85 12.25 -10.71
C ILE A 132 -7.96 11.45 -11.66
N VAL A 133 -6.79 11.99 -12.01
CA VAL A 133 -5.75 11.27 -12.76
C VAL A 133 -4.65 10.82 -11.82
N ARG A 134 -4.20 9.57 -11.96
CA ARG A 134 -3.07 9.00 -11.21
C ARG A 134 -2.00 8.52 -12.18
N VAL A 135 -0.74 8.79 -11.86
CA VAL A 135 0.42 8.36 -12.65
C VAL A 135 1.40 7.62 -11.73
N SER A 136 1.80 6.42 -12.16
CA SER A 136 2.77 5.60 -11.43
C SER A 136 4.20 6.07 -11.67
N SER A 137 5.08 5.86 -10.69
CA SER A 137 6.49 6.26 -10.71
C SER A 137 7.31 5.71 -11.88
N HIS A 138 6.91 4.58 -12.45
CA HIS A 138 7.64 3.89 -13.52
C HIS A 138 7.08 4.13 -14.93
N TYR A 139 5.96 4.86 -15.05
CA TYR A 139 5.29 5.07 -16.33
C TYR A 139 6.00 6.16 -17.15
N PRO A 140 6.18 5.98 -18.48
CA PRO A 140 6.73 7.04 -19.35
C PRO A 140 5.86 8.30 -19.30
N PHE A 141 6.45 9.43 -18.88
CA PHE A 141 5.65 10.61 -18.57
C PHE A 141 5.06 11.27 -19.81
N ASP A 142 5.73 11.17 -20.94
CA ASP A 142 5.22 11.63 -22.24
C ASP A 142 3.95 10.88 -22.71
N GLN A 143 3.70 9.66 -22.19
CA GLN A 143 2.59 8.80 -22.59
C GLN A 143 1.44 8.76 -21.56
N VAL A 144 1.50 9.58 -20.50
CA VAL A 144 0.44 9.66 -19.51
C VAL A 144 -0.87 10.18 -20.12
N ASN A 145 -1.97 10.05 -19.35
CA ASN A 145 -3.31 10.48 -19.75
C ASN A 145 -3.28 11.80 -20.53
N PRO A 146 -3.87 11.87 -21.74
CA PRO A 146 -3.87 13.06 -22.58
C PRO A 146 -4.53 14.29 -21.95
N ARG A 147 -5.33 14.11 -20.90
CA ARG A 147 -5.94 15.20 -20.14
C ARG A 147 -4.97 15.86 -19.13
N LEU A 148 -3.77 15.31 -18.94
CA LEU A 148 -2.68 16.02 -18.27
C LEU A 148 -1.97 16.90 -19.29
N GLU A 149 -2.08 18.20 -19.12
CA GLU A 149 -1.51 19.22 -20.01
C GLU A 149 -0.14 19.66 -19.50
N PHE A 150 0.89 19.49 -20.32
CA PHE A 150 2.29 19.87 -20.09
C PHE A 150 3.08 19.73 -21.41
N ASP A 151 4.34 20.14 -21.44
CA ASP A 151 5.23 19.95 -22.59
C ASP A 151 5.66 18.47 -22.70
N ARG A 152 4.94 17.72 -23.52
CA ARG A 152 5.20 16.27 -23.74
C ARG A 152 6.51 16.01 -24.45
N ALA A 153 6.97 16.96 -25.29
CA ALA A 153 8.22 16.79 -26.02
C ALA A 153 9.42 16.82 -25.07
N GLN A 154 9.39 17.69 -24.07
CA GLN A 154 10.41 17.73 -23.00
C GLN A 154 10.36 16.51 -22.10
N ALA A 155 9.18 15.94 -21.85
CA ALA A 155 8.99 14.79 -20.98
C ALA A 155 9.41 13.45 -21.62
N LYS A 156 9.77 13.43 -22.89
CA LYS A 156 10.13 12.19 -23.61
C LYS A 156 11.40 11.57 -23.02
N GLY A 157 11.31 10.29 -22.64
CA GLY A 157 12.40 9.55 -21.99
C GLY A 157 12.53 9.80 -20.50
N TYR A 158 11.53 10.45 -19.89
CA TYR A 158 11.48 10.71 -18.44
C TYR A 158 10.30 10.00 -17.79
N ARG A 159 10.42 9.79 -16.48
CA ARG A 159 9.38 9.30 -15.57
C ARG A 159 9.33 10.16 -14.32
N LEU A 160 8.27 10.04 -13.51
CA LEU A 160 8.21 10.73 -12.22
C LEU A 160 9.40 10.33 -11.33
N ASP A 161 10.05 11.31 -10.69
CA ASP A 161 11.10 11.07 -9.71
C ASP A 161 10.47 10.76 -8.34
N LEU A 162 9.86 9.60 -8.27
CA LEU A 162 9.21 9.06 -7.08
C LEU A 162 9.80 7.70 -6.73
N PRO A 163 9.70 7.26 -5.47
CA PRO A 163 10.04 5.90 -5.06
C PRO A 163 9.31 4.86 -5.91
N ALA A 164 9.95 3.72 -6.15
CA ALA A 164 9.35 2.63 -6.92
C ALA A 164 8.01 2.18 -6.28
N GLY A 165 7.00 1.98 -7.11
CA GLY A 165 5.65 1.60 -6.65
C GLY A 165 4.76 2.77 -6.20
N SER A 166 5.30 3.98 -6.07
CA SER A 166 4.51 5.16 -5.71
C SER A 166 3.68 5.68 -6.89
N THR A 167 2.62 6.41 -6.57
CA THR A 167 1.77 7.10 -7.53
C THR A 167 1.59 8.56 -7.13
N LEU A 168 1.52 9.44 -8.12
CA LEU A 168 1.12 10.83 -7.93
C LEU A 168 -0.31 11.01 -8.45
N ARG A 169 -1.08 11.84 -7.75
CA ARG A 169 -2.49 12.09 -8.03
C ARG A 169 -2.69 13.56 -8.38
N TRP A 170 -3.53 13.84 -9.39
CA TRP A 170 -4.05 15.16 -9.71
C TRP A 170 -5.57 15.17 -9.56
N ALA A 171 -6.10 16.11 -8.77
CA ALA A 171 -7.53 16.38 -8.74
C ALA A 171 -7.99 17.09 -10.04
N PRO A 172 -9.30 17.12 -10.34
CA PRO A 172 -9.84 17.92 -11.43
C PRO A 172 -9.39 19.39 -11.35
N GLY A 173 -8.84 19.94 -12.43
CA GLY A 173 -8.36 21.32 -12.50
C GLY A 173 -7.05 21.59 -11.71
N GLU A 174 -6.48 20.60 -11.05
CA GLU A 174 -5.25 20.80 -10.26
C GLU A 174 -4.05 21.02 -11.18
N THR A 175 -3.29 22.09 -10.89
CA THR A 175 -1.98 22.37 -11.47
C THR A 175 -0.90 22.10 -10.42
N ARG A 176 0.13 21.35 -10.81
CA ARG A 176 1.21 20.96 -9.92
C ARG A 176 2.54 20.94 -10.66
N GLU A 177 3.57 21.41 -9.98
CA GLU A 177 4.95 21.21 -10.41
C GLU A 177 5.44 19.82 -10.01
N VAL A 178 6.10 19.12 -10.94
CA VAL A 178 6.64 17.76 -10.73
C VAL A 178 8.08 17.67 -11.23
N THR A 179 8.88 16.91 -10.50
CA THR A 179 10.22 16.55 -10.94
C THR A 179 10.18 15.20 -11.64
N LEU A 180 10.78 15.15 -12.80
CA LEU A 180 10.97 13.96 -13.62
C LEU A 180 12.44 13.56 -13.61
N VAL A 181 12.72 12.27 -13.79
CA VAL A 181 14.07 11.71 -13.90
C VAL A 181 14.16 10.86 -15.17
N ALA A 182 15.27 10.95 -15.88
CA ALA A 182 15.50 10.17 -17.08
C ALA A 182 15.45 8.67 -16.79
N PHE A 183 14.89 7.87 -17.72
CA PHE A 183 14.97 6.40 -17.63
C PHE A 183 16.43 5.96 -17.62
N GLY A 184 16.73 4.90 -16.87
CA GLY A 184 18.02 4.24 -16.86
C GLY A 184 17.94 2.90 -17.56
N GLY A 185 19.06 2.48 -18.15
CA GLY A 185 19.20 1.19 -18.84
C GLY A 185 19.46 1.35 -20.33
N THR A 186 19.86 0.27 -20.99
CA THR A 186 20.19 0.23 -22.42
C THR A 186 18.98 0.35 -23.36
N GLY A 187 17.77 0.53 -22.82
CA GLY A 187 16.52 0.70 -23.56
C GLY A 187 16.05 2.14 -23.74
N ALA A 188 16.81 3.13 -23.27
CA ALA A 188 16.52 4.55 -23.46
C ALA A 188 17.02 4.99 -24.84
N LYS A 189 16.29 4.62 -25.91
CA LYS A 189 16.43 5.22 -27.27
C LYS A 189 15.10 5.79 -27.70
#